data_ac3ac2f74169236e64390b708265b3fe
#
_entry.id   ac3ac2f74169236e64390b708265b3fe
#
_cell.length_a   1.000
_cell.length_b   1.000
_cell.length_c   1.000
_cell.angle_alpha   90.00
_cell.angle_beta   90.00
_cell.angle_gamma   90.00
#
_symmetry.space_group_name_H-M   'P 1'
#
loop_
_entity.id
_entity.type
_entity.pdbx_description
1 polymer ?
#
loop_
_entity_poly.entity_id
_entity_poly.type
_entity_poly.pdbx_seq_one_letter_code
_entity_poly.pdbx_strand_id
1 'polypeptide(L)'
;MIRLARAVPAVLLAAVVAREPAAPLITFYDDLSGERTELSATTLANWVAKTANLLQDEFDVGPGSSVAVSLPVHWQTAAVLLGVWSCGAAVLDTAGEDDDRFAEADVVLAAADRLPPLEEQDLPELMGLSLHPLGMGMTGYAGPARDFALEVRAHGDVFAPWQPVDPAGAGLLLGAVELTLGGLVEAATELAGRLGIVAGDRVLVDERTATEAGPVAWLLAPLSAGASLVLGRSVAAAGLPHRADVERVTATLGLTLDGMRELGRPA
;
A
#
# COMPACT_ATOMS: atom_id res chain seq x y z
N MET A 1 15.56 -17.80 12.64
CA MET A 1 15.07 -17.91 11.26
C MET A 1 13.59 -18.29 11.35
N ILE A 2 12.67 -17.31 11.26
CA ILE A 2 11.22 -17.55 11.19
C ILE A 2 11.02 -18.30 9.88
N ARG A 3 10.31 -19.45 9.91
CA ARG A 3 9.98 -20.17 8.68
C ARG A 3 9.05 -19.24 7.87
N LEU A 4 9.54 -18.72 6.74
CA LEU A 4 8.81 -17.83 5.80
C LEU A 4 7.43 -18.40 5.41
N ALA A 5 7.28 -19.70 5.36
CA ALA A 5 6.03 -20.40 5.04
C ALA A 5 4.85 -20.16 6.02
N ARG A 6 4.98 -19.29 7.02
CA ARG A 6 3.93 -18.90 7.95
C ARG A 6 3.91 -17.38 8.22
N ALA A 7 4.61 -16.61 7.43
CA ALA A 7 4.63 -15.16 7.56
C ALA A 7 3.47 -14.55 6.75
N VAL A 8 2.90 -13.46 7.27
CA VAL A 8 1.90 -12.63 6.59
C VAL A 8 2.48 -11.23 6.39
N PRO A 9 1.96 -10.40 5.47
CA PRO A 9 2.54 -9.07 5.17
C PRO A 9 2.80 -8.18 6.39
N ALA A 10 1.95 -8.24 7.42
CA ALA A 10 2.14 -7.50 8.68
C ALA A 10 3.49 -7.78 9.36
N VAL A 11 4.04 -8.99 9.23
CA VAL A 11 5.35 -9.37 9.81
C VAL A 11 6.50 -8.61 9.12
N LEU A 12 6.38 -8.29 7.84
CA LEU A 12 7.40 -7.53 7.10
C LEU A 12 7.54 -6.11 7.67
N LEU A 13 6.42 -5.41 7.86
CA LEU A 13 6.43 -4.09 8.48
C LEU A 13 6.93 -4.14 9.92
N ALA A 14 6.46 -5.11 10.71
CA ALA A 14 6.91 -5.28 12.09
C ALA A 14 8.43 -5.49 12.21
N ALA A 15 9.02 -6.24 11.27
CA ALA A 15 10.48 -6.45 11.23
C ALA A 15 11.24 -5.15 10.93
N VAL A 16 10.73 -4.30 10.03
CA VAL A 16 11.33 -2.98 9.74
C VAL A 16 11.21 -2.06 10.96
N VAL A 17 10.03 -1.98 11.59
CA VAL A 17 9.82 -1.18 12.82
C VAL A 17 10.75 -1.62 13.94
N ALA A 18 10.91 -2.92 14.15
CA ALA A 18 11.78 -3.45 15.19
C ALA A 18 13.26 -3.10 14.98
N ARG A 19 13.69 -2.95 13.73
CA ARG A 19 15.07 -2.63 13.37
C ARG A 19 15.35 -1.13 13.47
N GLU A 20 14.51 -0.30 12.85
CA GLU A 20 14.74 1.15 12.72
C GLU A 20 13.41 1.94 12.79
N PRO A 21 12.78 2.07 13.97
CA PRO A 21 11.45 2.64 14.10
C PRO A 21 11.32 4.09 13.61
N ALA A 22 12.37 4.90 13.78
CA ALA A 22 12.38 6.32 13.42
C ALA A 22 12.94 6.61 12.02
N ALA A 23 13.50 5.61 11.32
CA ALA A 23 14.04 5.82 9.98
C ALA A 23 12.92 6.08 8.97
N PRO A 24 13.14 6.97 7.97
CA PRO A 24 12.23 7.16 6.85
C PRO A 24 11.99 5.84 6.12
N LEU A 25 10.73 5.40 6.04
CA LEU A 25 10.35 4.17 5.35
C LEU A 25 9.70 4.45 4.01
N ILE A 26 8.79 5.41 3.95
CA ILE A 26 8.17 5.87 2.70
C ILE A 26 8.33 7.38 2.60
N THR A 27 8.90 7.86 1.50
CA THR A 27 8.81 9.26 1.08
C THR A 27 8.03 9.31 -0.22
N PHE A 28 6.96 10.09 -0.23
CA PHE A 28 6.08 10.26 -1.39
C PHE A 28 6.21 11.66 -1.96
N TYR A 29 6.19 11.74 -3.29
CA TYR A 29 6.19 12.99 -4.05
C TYR A 29 5.06 12.99 -5.08
N ASP A 30 4.43 14.14 -5.23
CA ASP A 30 3.54 14.44 -6.36
C ASP A 30 3.87 15.81 -6.93
N ASP A 31 4.39 15.85 -8.15
CA ASP A 31 4.83 17.10 -8.79
C ASP A 31 3.65 17.99 -9.22
N LEU A 32 2.44 17.43 -9.39
CA LEU A 32 1.27 18.24 -9.72
C LEU A 32 0.75 19.02 -8.51
N SER A 33 0.71 18.42 -7.34
CA SER A 33 0.25 19.07 -6.11
C SER A 33 1.38 19.77 -5.36
N GLY A 34 2.64 19.47 -5.68
CA GLY A 34 3.82 19.90 -4.93
C GLY A 34 4.01 19.15 -3.61
N GLU A 35 3.35 18.01 -3.44
CA GLU A 35 3.43 17.22 -2.23
C GLU A 35 4.82 16.59 -2.03
N ARG A 36 5.33 16.69 -0.80
CA ARG A 36 6.36 15.83 -0.25
C ARG A 36 5.93 15.37 1.14
N THR A 37 5.66 14.10 1.28
CA THR A 37 5.29 13.48 2.57
C THR A 37 6.29 12.39 2.92
N GLU A 38 6.80 12.40 4.15
CA GLU A 38 7.72 11.38 4.64
C GLU A 38 7.18 10.74 5.90
N LEU A 39 7.14 9.40 5.91
CA LEU A 39 6.72 8.62 7.05
C LEU A 39 7.88 7.74 7.55
N SER A 40 8.13 7.78 8.85
CA SER A 40 8.96 6.79 9.50
C SER A 40 8.27 5.42 9.55
N ALA A 41 9.04 4.37 9.84
CA ALA A 41 8.48 3.03 10.01
C ALA A 41 7.36 3.01 11.08
N THR A 42 7.58 3.69 12.22
CA THR A 42 6.55 3.81 13.26
C THR A 42 5.32 4.57 12.78
N THR A 43 5.50 5.69 12.06
CA THR A 43 4.37 6.48 11.57
C THR A 43 3.51 5.69 10.59
N LEU A 44 4.15 4.95 9.65
CA LEU A 44 3.41 4.06 8.76
C LEU A 44 2.69 2.96 9.54
N ALA A 45 3.34 2.33 10.52
CA ALA A 45 2.73 1.28 11.34
C ALA A 45 1.51 1.79 12.11
N ASN A 46 1.53 3.03 12.62
CA ASN A 46 0.37 3.63 13.27
C ASN A 46 -0.81 3.83 12.29
N TRP A 47 -0.53 4.30 11.07
CA TRP A 47 -1.56 4.39 10.03
C TRP A 47 -2.13 3.02 9.65
N VAL A 48 -1.27 2.01 9.53
CA VAL A 48 -1.69 0.62 9.28
C VAL A 48 -2.58 0.10 10.39
N ALA A 49 -2.19 0.31 11.67
CA ALA A 49 -2.98 -0.13 12.82
C ALA A 49 -4.34 0.57 12.89
N LYS A 50 -4.38 1.90 12.68
CA LYS A 50 -5.64 2.66 12.63
C LYS A 50 -6.55 2.18 11.49
N THR A 51 -5.99 1.93 10.32
CA THR A 51 -6.74 1.41 9.16
C THR A 51 -7.29 0.02 9.44
N ALA A 52 -6.47 -0.87 10.01
CA ALA A 52 -6.92 -2.22 10.35
C ALA A 52 -8.02 -2.20 11.44
N ASN A 53 -7.87 -1.38 12.48
CA ASN A 53 -8.92 -1.20 13.49
C ASN A 53 -10.21 -0.66 12.85
N LEU A 54 -10.12 0.37 12.00
CA LEU A 54 -11.30 0.91 11.31
C LEU A 54 -12.01 -0.18 10.49
N LEU A 55 -11.26 -0.93 9.69
CA LEU A 55 -11.82 -2.00 8.86
C LEU A 55 -12.47 -3.11 9.71
N GLN A 56 -11.82 -3.51 10.79
CA GLN A 56 -12.32 -4.54 11.69
C GLN A 56 -13.53 -4.07 12.52
N ASP A 57 -13.44 -2.88 13.13
CA ASP A 57 -14.42 -2.42 14.13
C ASP A 57 -15.71 -1.89 13.50
N GLU A 58 -15.61 -1.28 12.31
CA GLU A 58 -16.74 -0.63 11.64
C GLU A 58 -17.36 -1.48 10.52
N PHE A 59 -16.59 -2.41 9.93
CA PHE A 59 -17.02 -3.20 8.77
C PHE A 59 -16.87 -4.71 8.96
N ASP A 60 -16.52 -5.19 10.16
CA ASP A 60 -16.30 -6.61 10.47
C ASP A 60 -15.28 -7.29 9.52
N VAL A 61 -14.34 -6.52 8.93
CA VAL A 61 -13.34 -7.06 8.00
C VAL A 61 -12.37 -7.98 8.76
N GLY A 62 -12.24 -9.21 8.27
CA GLY A 62 -11.39 -10.24 8.85
C GLY A 62 -11.04 -11.36 7.85
N PRO A 63 -10.58 -12.52 8.33
CA PRO A 63 -10.29 -13.66 7.47
C PRO A 63 -11.52 -14.09 6.67
N GLY A 64 -11.38 -14.13 5.34
CA GLY A 64 -12.45 -14.45 4.39
C GLY A 64 -13.14 -13.22 3.81
N SER A 65 -12.91 -12.02 4.35
CA SER A 65 -13.38 -10.78 3.73
C SER A 65 -12.52 -10.36 2.55
N SER A 66 -13.10 -9.57 1.65
CA SER A 66 -12.43 -8.93 0.51
C SER A 66 -12.64 -7.42 0.55
N VAL A 67 -11.56 -6.67 0.26
CA VAL A 67 -11.57 -5.21 0.22
C VAL A 67 -11.08 -4.75 -1.15
N ALA A 68 -11.93 -4.05 -1.90
CA ALA A 68 -11.55 -3.44 -3.16
C ALA A 68 -10.79 -2.14 -2.92
N VAL A 69 -9.65 -1.97 -3.60
CA VAL A 69 -8.77 -0.82 -3.42
C VAL A 69 -8.58 -0.09 -4.74
N SER A 70 -9.41 0.94 -4.98
CA SER A 70 -9.35 1.83 -6.14
C SER A 70 -8.57 3.11 -5.80
N LEU A 71 -7.28 2.95 -5.48
CA LEU A 71 -6.38 4.01 -5.07
C LEU A 71 -5.15 4.08 -5.99
N PRO A 72 -4.65 5.28 -6.32
CA PRO A 72 -3.35 5.41 -7.00
C PRO A 72 -2.21 5.06 -6.03
N VAL A 73 -1.01 4.93 -6.58
CA VAL A 73 0.20 4.77 -5.76
C VAL A 73 0.39 6.00 -4.87
N HIS A 74 0.34 5.76 -3.56
CA HIS A 74 0.40 6.79 -2.53
C HIS A 74 0.83 6.18 -1.20
N TRP A 75 1.33 6.99 -0.26
CA TRP A 75 1.65 6.49 1.08
C TRP A 75 0.41 5.98 1.84
N GLN A 76 -0.77 6.61 1.64
CA GLN A 76 -2.03 6.12 2.22
C GLN A 76 -2.44 4.78 1.62
N THR A 77 -2.21 4.57 0.33
CA THR A 77 -2.45 3.27 -0.32
C THR A 77 -1.60 2.17 0.30
N ALA A 78 -0.33 2.46 0.62
CA ALA A 78 0.50 1.50 1.36
C ALA A 78 -0.09 1.16 2.74
N ALA A 79 -0.60 2.17 3.47
CA ALA A 79 -1.23 1.95 4.77
C ALA A 79 -2.51 1.13 4.65
N VAL A 80 -3.34 1.40 3.64
CA VAL A 80 -4.58 0.65 3.36
C VAL A 80 -4.27 -0.81 3.04
N LEU A 81 -3.38 -1.07 2.08
CA LEU A 81 -3.01 -2.43 1.69
C LEU A 81 -2.50 -3.25 2.89
N LEU A 82 -1.56 -2.68 3.65
CA LEU A 82 -1.02 -3.34 4.84
C LEU A 82 -2.07 -3.50 5.95
N GLY A 83 -3.01 -2.56 6.07
CA GLY A 83 -4.15 -2.63 7.00
C GLY A 83 -5.08 -3.79 6.68
N VAL A 84 -5.50 -3.93 5.42
CA VAL A 84 -6.33 -5.04 4.92
C VAL A 84 -5.67 -6.38 5.21
N TRP A 85 -4.40 -6.55 4.85
CA TRP A 85 -3.66 -7.80 5.12
C TRP A 85 -3.44 -8.05 6.61
N SER A 86 -3.40 -7.00 7.44
CA SER A 86 -3.31 -7.16 8.89
C SER A 86 -4.59 -7.75 9.49
N CYS A 87 -5.76 -7.44 8.93
CA CYS A 87 -7.02 -8.07 9.28
C CYS A 87 -7.12 -9.53 8.83
N GLY A 88 -6.25 -10.00 7.95
CA GLY A 88 -6.34 -11.32 7.33
C GLY A 88 -7.29 -11.37 6.14
N ALA A 89 -7.68 -10.21 5.60
CA ALA A 89 -8.56 -10.06 4.45
C ALA A 89 -7.79 -10.01 3.14
N ALA A 90 -8.49 -10.30 2.04
CA ALA A 90 -7.95 -10.18 0.70
C ALA A 90 -8.11 -8.76 0.15
N VAL A 91 -7.11 -8.29 -0.59
CA VAL A 91 -7.24 -7.13 -1.48
C VAL A 91 -7.81 -7.62 -2.80
N LEU A 92 -8.91 -7.04 -3.23
CA LEU A 92 -9.45 -7.21 -4.57
C LEU A 92 -8.84 -6.15 -5.47
N ASP A 93 -8.04 -6.58 -6.44
CA ASP A 93 -7.49 -5.68 -7.45
C ASP A 93 -8.54 -5.42 -8.53
N THR A 94 -8.89 -4.16 -8.70
CA THR A 94 -9.87 -3.69 -9.66
C THR A 94 -9.15 -3.04 -10.83
N ALA A 95 -9.27 -3.62 -12.02
CA ALA A 95 -8.53 -3.20 -13.21
C ALA A 95 -9.02 -1.88 -13.83
N GLY A 96 -10.06 -1.24 -13.28
CA GLY A 96 -10.62 0.02 -13.79
C GLY A 96 -11.83 0.48 -12.99
N GLU A 97 -12.35 1.66 -13.35
CA GLU A 97 -13.48 2.29 -12.64
C GLU A 97 -14.83 1.56 -12.89
N ASP A 98 -14.93 0.82 -13.99
CA ASP A 98 -16.13 0.07 -14.41
C ASP A 98 -16.02 -1.44 -14.09
N ASP A 99 -15.21 -1.84 -13.14
CA ASP A 99 -15.04 -3.25 -12.79
C ASP A 99 -16.23 -3.74 -11.95
N ASP A 100 -17.03 -4.65 -12.51
CA ASP A 100 -18.20 -5.25 -11.85
C ASP A 100 -17.86 -5.94 -10.52
N ARG A 101 -16.58 -6.25 -10.29
CA ARG A 101 -16.10 -6.89 -9.06
C ARG A 101 -16.14 -5.99 -7.83
N PHE A 102 -16.35 -4.67 -7.97
CA PHE A 102 -16.55 -3.82 -6.79
C PHE A 102 -17.72 -4.30 -5.91
N ALA A 103 -18.78 -4.82 -6.53
CA ALA A 103 -19.93 -5.36 -5.82
C ALA A 103 -19.63 -6.71 -5.09
N GLU A 104 -18.50 -7.36 -5.39
CA GLU A 104 -18.06 -8.58 -4.73
C GLU A 104 -17.26 -8.31 -3.45
N ALA A 105 -16.84 -7.06 -3.23
CA ALA A 105 -16.07 -6.66 -2.05
C ALA A 105 -16.98 -6.31 -0.87
N ASP A 106 -16.55 -6.64 0.34
CA ASP A 106 -17.25 -6.23 1.57
C ASP A 106 -17.12 -4.71 1.79
N VAL A 107 -15.98 -4.13 1.40
CA VAL A 107 -15.69 -2.68 1.50
C VAL A 107 -14.94 -2.22 0.26
N VAL A 108 -15.30 -1.05 -0.26
CA VAL A 108 -14.59 -0.38 -1.36
C VAL A 108 -13.91 0.88 -0.81
N LEU A 109 -12.59 0.97 -0.95
CA LEU A 109 -11.83 2.18 -0.68
C LEU A 109 -11.39 2.82 -2.00
N ALA A 110 -11.84 4.05 -2.26
CA ALA A 110 -11.56 4.75 -3.51
C ALA A 110 -11.00 6.15 -3.28
N ALA A 111 -10.18 6.63 -4.22
CA ALA A 111 -9.76 8.02 -4.24
C ALA A 111 -10.96 8.94 -4.52
N ALA A 112 -10.97 10.13 -3.95
CA ALA A 112 -12.12 11.05 -4.04
C ALA A 112 -12.54 11.37 -5.49
N ASP A 113 -11.59 11.41 -6.42
CA ASP A 113 -11.83 11.63 -7.84
C ASP A 113 -12.45 10.42 -8.57
N ARG A 114 -12.42 9.23 -7.94
CA ARG A 114 -13.01 7.99 -8.45
C ARG A 114 -14.37 7.64 -7.83
N LEU A 115 -14.86 8.44 -6.89
CA LEU A 115 -16.14 8.18 -6.22
C LEU A 115 -17.37 8.28 -7.14
N PRO A 116 -17.50 9.29 -8.06
CA PRO A 116 -18.74 9.50 -8.76
C PRO A 116 -19.31 8.27 -9.50
N PRO A 117 -18.53 7.51 -10.29
CA PRO A 117 -19.05 6.30 -10.92
C PRO A 117 -19.34 5.16 -9.93
N LEU A 118 -18.66 5.12 -8.78
CA LEU A 118 -18.87 4.10 -7.76
C LEU A 118 -20.13 4.37 -6.92
N GLU A 119 -20.50 5.64 -6.75
CA GLU A 119 -21.72 6.04 -6.02
C GLU A 119 -23.01 5.70 -6.78
N GLU A 120 -22.91 5.45 -8.08
CA GLU A 120 -24.03 5.00 -8.91
C GLU A 120 -24.24 3.48 -8.86
N GLN A 121 -23.31 2.75 -8.24
CA GLN A 121 -23.36 1.29 -8.09
C GLN A 121 -23.98 0.90 -6.75
N ASP A 122 -24.59 -0.28 -6.67
CA ASP A 122 -25.11 -0.87 -5.44
C ASP A 122 -23.95 -1.57 -4.69
N LEU A 123 -23.12 -0.77 -4.01
CA LEU A 123 -21.96 -1.25 -3.25
C LEU A 123 -22.31 -1.46 -1.78
N PRO A 124 -21.78 -2.51 -1.12
CA PRO A 124 -22.05 -2.76 0.30
C PRO A 124 -21.58 -1.60 1.19
N GLU A 125 -20.33 -1.20 1.07
CA GLU A 125 -19.74 -0.08 1.81
C GLU A 125 -18.75 0.67 0.91
N LEU A 126 -18.85 1.99 0.85
CA LEU A 126 -17.98 2.86 0.07
C LEU A 126 -17.30 3.91 0.94
N MET A 127 -15.98 3.94 0.91
CA MET A 127 -15.16 4.87 1.66
C MET A 127 -14.25 5.66 0.74
N GLY A 128 -14.30 7.00 0.84
CA GLY A 128 -13.50 7.92 0.05
C GLY A 128 -12.22 8.38 0.74
N LEU A 129 -11.13 8.47 -0.01
CA LEU A 129 -9.86 9.01 0.43
C LEU A 129 -9.53 10.29 -0.34
N SER A 130 -9.31 11.40 0.35
CA SER A 130 -8.87 12.65 -0.27
C SER A 130 -7.43 12.59 -0.80
N LEU A 131 -6.64 11.64 -0.31
CA LEU A 131 -5.19 11.53 -0.52
C LEU A 131 -4.42 12.82 -0.15
N HIS A 132 -4.96 13.62 0.77
CA HIS A 132 -4.31 14.84 1.23
C HIS A 132 -3.00 14.52 1.97
N PRO A 133 -1.90 15.29 1.75
CA PRO A 133 -0.57 15.04 2.37
C PRO A 133 -0.58 14.81 3.87
N LEU A 134 -1.43 15.53 4.59
CA LEU A 134 -1.59 15.42 6.04
C LEU A 134 -2.73 14.47 6.46
N GLY A 135 -3.25 13.65 5.53
CA GLY A 135 -4.38 12.76 5.80
C GLY A 135 -5.63 13.52 6.23
N MET A 136 -5.95 14.68 5.65
CA MET A 136 -7.16 15.45 5.93
C MET A 136 -8.35 14.90 5.13
N GLY A 137 -9.56 15.17 5.60
CA GLY A 137 -10.80 14.74 4.97
C GLY A 137 -11.07 15.36 3.60
N MET A 138 -12.10 14.86 2.93
CA MET A 138 -12.53 15.29 1.60
C MET A 138 -13.24 16.67 1.70
N THR A 139 -12.53 17.74 1.35
CA THR A 139 -13.08 19.10 1.41
C THR A 139 -14.11 19.32 0.30
N GLY A 140 -15.31 19.78 0.69
CA GLY A 140 -16.39 20.08 -0.26
C GLY A 140 -17.12 18.87 -0.82
N TYR A 141 -16.79 17.66 -0.39
CA TYR A 141 -17.53 16.46 -0.72
C TYR A 141 -18.85 16.41 0.05
N ALA A 142 -19.95 16.07 -0.65
CA ALA A 142 -21.30 15.95 -0.10
C ALA A 142 -22.01 14.66 -0.56
N GLY A 143 -21.28 13.71 -1.14
CA GLY A 143 -21.82 12.43 -1.56
C GLY A 143 -22.02 11.43 -0.41
N PRO A 144 -22.48 10.21 -0.71
CA PRO A 144 -22.81 9.20 0.27
C PRO A 144 -21.59 8.44 0.83
N ALA A 145 -20.42 8.49 0.19
CA ALA A 145 -19.25 7.76 0.66
C ALA A 145 -18.77 8.26 2.02
N ARG A 146 -18.38 7.35 2.89
CA ARG A 146 -17.77 7.69 4.18
C ARG A 146 -16.38 8.29 3.97
N ASP A 147 -15.95 9.22 4.83
CA ASP A 147 -14.64 9.86 4.73
C ASP A 147 -13.60 9.12 5.59
N PHE A 148 -12.70 8.42 4.92
CA PHE A 148 -11.63 7.66 5.56
C PHE A 148 -10.81 8.49 6.55
N ALA A 149 -10.43 9.71 6.18
CA ALA A 149 -9.54 10.52 7.00
C ALA A 149 -10.22 11.04 8.28
N LEU A 150 -11.53 11.22 8.27
CA LEU A 150 -12.28 11.59 9.47
C LEU A 150 -12.43 10.41 10.43
N GLU A 151 -12.69 9.22 9.89
CA GLU A 151 -12.99 8.04 10.68
C GLU A 151 -11.73 7.35 11.20
N VAL A 152 -10.72 7.15 10.37
CA VAL A 152 -9.49 6.43 10.73
C VAL A 152 -8.77 7.03 11.94
N ARG A 153 -8.90 8.33 12.16
CA ARG A 153 -8.27 9.03 13.29
C ARG A 153 -8.85 8.67 14.66
N ALA A 154 -10.07 8.18 14.70
CA ALA A 154 -10.71 7.75 15.95
C ALA A 154 -10.14 6.42 16.47
N HIS A 155 -9.45 5.67 15.62
CA HIS A 155 -8.95 4.34 15.96
C HIS A 155 -7.53 4.36 16.56
N GLY A 156 -7.20 3.28 17.29
CA GLY A 156 -5.95 3.14 18.03
C GLY A 156 -4.72 2.86 17.16
N ASP A 157 -3.54 3.21 17.68
CA ASP A 157 -2.23 2.98 17.02
C ASP A 157 -1.71 1.55 17.21
N VAL A 158 -2.46 0.68 17.89
CA VAL A 158 -2.16 -0.73 18.10
C VAL A 158 -3.31 -1.56 17.58
N PHE A 159 -3.01 -2.53 16.75
CA PHE A 159 -3.99 -3.45 16.18
C PHE A 159 -3.77 -4.87 16.70
N ALA A 160 -4.87 -5.56 17.01
CA ALA A 160 -4.92 -6.98 17.30
C ALA A 160 -6.13 -7.59 16.55
N PRO A 161 -5.92 -8.56 15.65
CA PRO A 161 -7.03 -9.16 14.93
C PRO A 161 -7.92 -9.97 15.87
N TRP A 162 -9.25 -9.88 15.68
CA TRP A 162 -10.22 -10.66 16.49
C TRP A 162 -10.10 -12.17 16.24
N GLN A 163 -9.64 -12.54 15.06
CA GLN A 163 -9.42 -13.93 14.69
C GLN A 163 -7.95 -14.13 14.25
N PRO A 164 -7.36 -15.31 14.49
CA PRO A 164 -6.02 -15.59 14.00
C PRO A 164 -5.93 -15.45 12.48
N VAL A 165 -4.94 -14.71 12.01
CA VAL A 165 -4.67 -14.56 10.57
C VAL A 165 -3.98 -15.82 10.05
N ASP A 166 -4.63 -16.50 9.11
CA ASP A 166 -4.07 -17.70 8.47
C ASP A 166 -3.25 -17.33 7.23
N PRO A 167 -1.95 -17.68 7.17
CA PRO A 167 -1.14 -17.48 5.96
C PRO A 167 -1.68 -18.17 4.70
N ALA A 168 -2.53 -19.19 4.85
CA ALA A 168 -3.19 -19.86 3.74
C ALA A 168 -4.45 -19.13 3.24
N GLY A 169 -4.94 -18.14 4.01
CA GLY A 169 -6.07 -17.30 3.57
C GLY A 169 -5.73 -16.46 2.35
N ALA A 170 -6.75 -16.09 1.58
CA ALA A 170 -6.61 -15.20 0.44
C ALA A 170 -6.00 -13.85 0.86
N GLY A 171 -5.05 -13.36 0.07
CA GLY A 171 -4.36 -12.08 0.32
C GLY A 171 -4.50 -11.11 -0.84
N LEU A 172 -4.51 -11.59 -2.09
CA LEU A 172 -4.70 -10.75 -3.28
C LEU A 172 -5.47 -11.52 -4.34
N LEU A 173 -6.50 -10.90 -4.86
CA LEU A 173 -7.39 -11.42 -5.91
C LEU A 173 -7.19 -10.60 -7.18
N LEU A 174 -6.58 -11.22 -8.21
CA LEU A 174 -6.23 -10.61 -9.50
C LEU A 174 -7.00 -11.33 -10.62
N GLY A 175 -8.21 -10.91 -10.92
CA GLY A 175 -9.06 -11.66 -11.85
C GLY A 175 -9.26 -13.11 -11.39
N ALA A 176 -8.76 -14.08 -12.16
CA ALA A 176 -8.83 -15.51 -11.81
C ALA A 176 -7.63 -16.01 -10.98
N VAL A 177 -6.68 -15.14 -10.67
CA VAL A 177 -5.48 -15.49 -9.89
C VAL A 177 -5.67 -15.09 -8.44
N GLU A 178 -5.45 -16.04 -7.54
CA GLU A 178 -5.43 -15.81 -6.10
C GLU A 178 -4.03 -16.04 -5.53
N LEU A 179 -3.54 -15.07 -4.78
CA LEU A 179 -2.35 -15.23 -3.95
C LEU A 179 -2.77 -15.27 -2.48
N THR A 180 -2.29 -16.26 -1.75
CA THR A 180 -2.51 -16.31 -0.30
C THR A 180 -1.66 -15.27 0.44
N LEU A 181 -2.00 -14.96 1.69
CA LEU A 181 -1.20 -14.05 2.53
C LEU A 181 0.25 -14.52 2.67
N GLY A 182 0.47 -15.83 2.85
CA GLY A 182 1.81 -16.41 2.86
C GLY A 182 2.48 -16.34 1.49
N GLY A 183 1.73 -16.62 0.44
CA GLY A 183 2.19 -16.51 -0.95
C GLY A 183 2.64 -15.09 -1.33
N LEU A 184 1.99 -14.05 -0.80
CA LEU A 184 2.44 -12.66 -0.97
C LEU A 184 3.84 -12.43 -0.38
N VAL A 185 4.11 -12.96 0.80
CA VAL A 185 5.43 -12.83 1.45
C VAL A 185 6.49 -13.63 0.72
N GLU A 186 6.16 -14.83 0.26
CA GLU A 186 7.06 -15.68 -0.53
C GLU A 186 7.40 -14.99 -1.86
N ALA A 187 6.40 -14.55 -2.62
CA ALA A 187 6.57 -13.84 -3.88
C ALA A 187 7.39 -12.54 -3.71
N ALA A 188 7.10 -11.76 -2.66
CA ALA A 188 7.85 -10.54 -2.34
C ALA A 188 9.32 -10.83 -2.04
N THR A 189 9.59 -11.87 -1.25
CA THR A 189 10.97 -12.25 -0.87
C THR A 189 11.76 -12.78 -2.08
N GLU A 190 11.12 -13.62 -2.90
CA GLU A 190 11.71 -14.11 -4.13
C GLU A 190 12.00 -12.98 -5.12
N LEU A 191 11.03 -12.08 -5.30
CA LEU A 191 11.18 -10.93 -6.19
C LEU A 191 12.30 -10.00 -5.72
N ALA A 192 12.37 -9.69 -4.41
CA ALA A 192 13.45 -8.89 -3.83
C ALA A 192 14.83 -9.52 -4.11
N GLY A 193 14.96 -10.83 -3.91
CA GLY A 193 16.19 -11.56 -4.21
C GLY A 193 16.54 -11.52 -5.69
N ARG A 194 15.57 -11.73 -6.58
CA ARG A 194 15.75 -11.70 -8.04
C ARG A 194 16.15 -10.31 -8.55
N LEU A 195 15.55 -9.26 -8.00
CA LEU A 195 15.88 -7.87 -8.32
C LEU A 195 17.16 -7.39 -7.64
N GLY A 196 17.69 -8.13 -6.67
CA GLY A 196 18.89 -7.76 -5.92
C GLY A 196 18.64 -6.61 -4.94
N ILE A 197 17.42 -6.45 -4.42
CA ILE A 197 17.12 -5.48 -3.36
C ILE A 197 17.79 -5.97 -2.07
N VAL A 198 18.52 -5.11 -1.40
CA VAL A 198 19.21 -5.44 -0.15
C VAL A 198 18.78 -4.56 1.01
N ALA A 199 19.03 -5.02 2.22
CA ALA A 199 18.72 -4.26 3.43
C ALA A 199 19.45 -2.91 3.44
N GLY A 200 18.70 -1.85 3.74
CA GLY A 200 19.22 -0.48 3.73
C GLY A 200 19.15 0.21 2.37
N ASP A 201 18.71 -0.47 1.31
CA ASP A 201 18.41 0.22 0.06
C ASP A 201 17.31 1.26 0.25
N ARG A 202 17.41 2.32 -0.57
CA ARG A 202 16.37 3.32 -0.74
C ARG A 202 15.95 3.30 -2.20
N VAL A 203 14.80 2.70 -2.45
CA VAL A 203 14.34 2.36 -3.80
C VAL A 203 13.39 3.44 -4.32
N LEU A 204 13.76 4.06 -5.45
CA LEU A 204 12.89 5.00 -6.17
C LEU A 204 12.02 4.26 -7.17
N VAL A 205 10.71 4.51 -7.09
CA VAL A 205 9.69 3.92 -7.98
C VAL A 205 8.75 5.03 -8.44
N ASP A 206 8.48 5.12 -9.74
CA ASP A 206 7.45 6.01 -10.26
C ASP A 206 6.05 5.34 -10.26
N GLU A 207 5.01 6.16 -10.36
CA GLU A 207 3.62 5.73 -10.37
C GLU A 207 3.34 4.69 -11.47
N ARG A 208 3.87 4.91 -12.67
CA ARG A 208 3.65 4.00 -13.79
C ARG A 208 4.20 2.60 -13.49
N THR A 209 5.46 2.54 -13.07
CA THR A 209 6.10 1.27 -12.73
C THR A 209 5.38 0.59 -11.56
N ALA A 210 5.01 1.36 -10.53
CA ALA A 210 4.34 0.80 -9.37
C ALA A 210 2.94 0.26 -9.71
N THR A 211 2.19 0.94 -10.57
CA THR A 211 0.87 0.49 -11.06
C THR A 211 1.00 -0.77 -11.91
N GLU A 212 1.92 -0.78 -12.89
CA GLU A 212 2.15 -1.93 -13.77
C GLU A 212 2.65 -3.17 -13.01
N ALA A 213 3.50 -2.98 -12.00
CA ALA A 213 4.14 -4.06 -11.25
C ALA A 213 3.31 -4.59 -10.07
N GLY A 214 2.33 -3.84 -9.62
CA GLY A 214 1.46 -4.19 -8.50
C GLY A 214 2.13 -4.12 -7.12
N PRO A 215 1.33 -4.30 -6.05
CA PRO A 215 1.76 -4.05 -4.67
C PRO A 215 2.83 -5.02 -4.15
N VAL A 216 2.95 -6.20 -4.73
CA VAL A 216 4.02 -7.14 -4.38
C VAL A 216 5.38 -6.54 -4.73
N ALA A 217 5.49 -5.91 -5.90
CA ALA A 217 6.75 -5.39 -6.39
C ALA A 217 7.15 -4.06 -5.75
N TRP A 218 6.22 -3.07 -5.73
CA TRP A 218 6.60 -1.75 -5.26
C TRP A 218 6.56 -1.61 -3.73
N LEU A 219 5.75 -2.42 -3.01
CA LEU A 219 5.60 -2.31 -1.56
C LEU A 219 6.24 -3.49 -0.82
N LEU A 220 5.78 -4.73 -1.10
CA LEU A 220 6.16 -5.87 -0.29
C LEU A 220 7.60 -6.34 -0.54
N ALA A 221 8.11 -6.30 -1.77
CA ALA A 221 9.47 -6.72 -2.07
C ALA A 221 10.53 -5.85 -1.38
N PRO A 222 10.47 -4.50 -1.45
CA PRO A 222 11.35 -3.64 -0.65
C PRO A 222 11.21 -3.88 0.87
N LEU A 223 9.99 -3.99 1.40
CA LEU A 223 9.78 -4.26 2.82
C LEU A 223 10.39 -5.60 3.24
N SER A 224 10.26 -6.65 2.43
CA SER A 224 10.81 -7.99 2.72
C SER A 224 12.33 -7.98 2.80
N ALA A 225 12.99 -7.15 2.00
CA ALA A 225 14.43 -6.94 2.04
C ALA A 225 14.88 -6.00 3.17
N GLY A 226 13.96 -5.26 3.78
CA GLY A 226 14.26 -4.20 4.75
C GLY A 226 14.82 -2.94 4.07
N ALA A 227 14.34 -2.63 2.90
CA ALA A 227 14.60 -1.40 2.16
C ALA A 227 13.50 -0.35 2.43
N SER A 228 13.80 0.91 2.14
CA SER A 228 12.89 2.05 2.17
C SER A 228 12.50 2.49 0.77
N LEU A 229 11.43 3.26 0.65
CA LEU A 229 10.81 3.65 -0.62
C LEU A 229 10.82 5.17 -0.82
N VAL A 230 11.07 5.58 -2.06
CA VAL A 230 10.75 6.91 -2.57
C VAL A 230 9.75 6.70 -3.71
N LEU A 231 8.51 7.10 -3.48
CA LEU A 231 7.42 6.97 -4.45
C LEU A 231 7.20 8.30 -5.17
N GLY A 232 7.09 8.26 -6.48
CA GLY A 232 6.89 9.45 -7.29
C GLY A 232 5.63 9.36 -8.15
N ARG A 233 4.67 10.28 -7.95
CA ARG A 233 3.50 10.48 -8.79
C ARG A 233 3.70 11.72 -9.66
N SER A 234 3.24 11.66 -10.91
CA SER A 234 3.31 12.79 -11.86
C SER A 234 4.71 13.40 -12.01
N VAL A 235 5.76 12.60 -11.81
CA VAL A 235 7.13 13.08 -11.73
C VAL A 235 7.69 13.43 -13.10
N ALA A 236 8.17 14.66 -13.25
CA ALA A 236 8.90 15.08 -14.43
C ALA A 236 10.28 14.39 -14.50
N ALA A 237 10.60 13.75 -15.62
CA ALA A 237 11.88 13.04 -15.80
C ALA A 237 13.11 13.90 -15.48
N ALA A 238 13.07 15.21 -15.80
CA ALA A 238 14.15 16.16 -15.52
C ALA A 238 14.40 16.39 -14.01
N GLY A 239 13.41 16.16 -13.15
CA GLY A 239 13.51 16.32 -11.69
C GLY A 239 14.06 15.07 -10.98
N LEU A 240 14.03 13.91 -11.64
CA LEU A 240 14.40 12.64 -11.02
C LEU A 240 15.84 12.57 -10.51
N PRO A 241 16.89 13.04 -11.25
CA PRO A 241 18.27 12.98 -10.75
C PRO A 241 18.46 13.79 -9.47
N HIS A 242 17.92 15.01 -9.42
CA HIS A 242 18.00 15.86 -8.23
C HIS A 242 17.27 15.21 -7.04
N ARG A 243 16.10 14.64 -7.27
CA ARG A 243 15.33 13.93 -6.22
C ARG A 243 16.09 12.72 -5.71
N ALA A 244 16.68 11.93 -6.61
CA ALA A 244 17.48 10.78 -6.23
C ALA A 244 18.66 11.16 -5.33
N ASP A 245 19.33 12.27 -5.61
CA ASP A 245 20.43 12.79 -4.80
C ASP A 245 19.94 13.28 -3.41
N VAL A 246 18.90 14.13 -3.38
CA VAL A 246 18.34 14.68 -2.13
C VAL A 246 17.83 13.57 -1.21
N GLU A 247 17.15 12.58 -1.77
CA GLU A 247 16.59 11.46 -1.02
C GLU A 247 17.61 10.32 -0.79
N ARG A 248 18.84 10.45 -1.27
CA ARG A 248 19.88 9.43 -1.15
C ARG A 248 19.42 8.07 -1.68
N VAL A 249 18.78 8.08 -2.83
CA VAL A 249 18.36 6.86 -3.52
C VAL A 249 19.57 6.00 -3.84
N THR A 250 19.48 4.69 -3.59
CA THR A 250 20.55 3.73 -3.87
C THR A 250 20.23 2.85 -5.07
N ALA A 251 18.93 2.70 -5.37
CA ALA A 251 18.45 1.87 -6.47
C ALA A 251 17.15 2.41 -7.05
N THR A 252 16.88 2.07 -8.31
CA THR A 252 15.64 2.43 -9.01
C THR A 252 14.92 1.18 -9.47
N LEU A 253 13.59 1.17 -9.39
CA LEU A 253 12.75 0.09 -9.90
C LEU A 253 12.04 0.58 -11.17
N GLY A 254 12.35 -0.06 -12.31
CA GLY A 254 11.75 0.25 -13.62
C GLY A 254 12.15 1.59 -14.23
N LEU A 255 13.09 2.31 -13.62
CA LEU A 255 13.62 3.58 -14.05
C LEU A 255 15.13 3.48 -14.26
N THR A 256 15.65 4.12 -15.30
CA THR A 256 17.09 4.26 -15.54
C THR A 256 17.52 5.67 -15.12
N LEU A 257 18.45 5.78 -14.17
CA LEU A 257 19.08 7.02 -13.76
C LEU A 257 20.60 6.83 -13.72
N ASP A 258 21.33 7.78 -14.29
CA ASP A 258 22.80 7.76 -14.32
C ASP A 258 23.39 7.65 -12.91
N GLY A 259 24.29 6.69 -12.72
CA GLY A 259 24.95 6.46 -11.43
C GLY A 259 24.13 5.71 -10.39
N MET A 260 22.88 5.34 -10.68
CA MET A 260 22.02 4.54 -9.79
C MET A 260 22.00 3.06 -10.22
N ARG A 261 21.86 2.18 -9.23
CA ARG A 261 21.67 0.76 -9.50
C ARG A 261 20.23 0.52 -9.98
N GLU A 262 20.10 0.01 -11.20
CA GLU A 262 18.81 -0.35 -11.77
C GLU A 262 18.42 -1.77 -11.35
N LEU A 263 17.25 -1.92 -10.72
CA LEU A 263 16.70 -3.20 -10.27
C LEU A 263 15.95 -3.96 -11.38
N GLY A 264 15.91 -3.38 -12.59
CA GLY A 264 15.16 -3.95 -13.70
C GLY A 264 13.66 -3.70 -13.61
N ARG A 265 12.90 -4.32 -14.51
CA ARG A 265 11.44 -4.31 -14.48
C ARG A 265 10.96 -5.60 -13.82
N PRO A 266 10.06 -5.53 -12.84
CA PRO A 266 9.35 -6.71 -12.38
C PRO A 266 8.51 -7.23 -13.55
N ALA A 267 8.85 -8.43 -14.02
CA ALA A 267 8.14 -9.10 -15.10
C ALA A 267 6.99 -9.92 -14.52
#